data_4b195688535e7764a17ed640e08a36cc
#
_entry.id   4b195688535e7764a17ed640e08a36cc
#
_cell.length_a   1.000
_cell.length_b   1.000
_cell.length_c   1.000
_cell.angle_alpha   90.00
_cell.angle_beta   90.00
_cell.angle_gamma   90.00
#
_symmetry.space_group_name_H-M   'P 1'
#
loop_
_entity.id
_entity.type
_entity.pdbx_description
1 polymer ?
#
loop_
_entity_poly.entity_id
_entity_poly.type
_entity_poly.pdbx_seq_one_letter_code
_entity_poly.pdbx_strand_id
1 'polypeptide(L)'
;MRKDAKIRRYIKGFRWRLGALLLLLSACVTDYEPKGLEQVRDLLVVDGIITNGETTIRLRRSVGLTDNFTKDEFVNNAKVVVEREDGAVFACADSSEKGEYKVDMGDLDQGSGYRLRVSLDGLEYESDYLKPEITPPIDSISLLKKGQGADVRLCVSTHNAPGQSSYYRWMYKENWEVQAELYMEAEKIDNVVVMYDLLTSNNWYYCWGKDSSKVISLGSSDRLTENVIANKSIASYHPGNRRFSVMYHAEVEQYALHREAYDYYFNLQKNIEESGSLFAPIPSEMKGNIRCVTDPEVPVIGFVEVATVTRLKRFFPEIKKIYEPEITGCSNTIVQGLEYEDNSDYGYVVYNPMDPESNVYALKRCMDCGRFGSKQKPSWWPNNHL
;
A
#
# COMPACT_ATOMS: atom_id res chain seq x y z
N MET A 1 -52.29 26.31 50.41
CA MET A 1 -52.28 27.13 49.20
C MET A 1 -51.05 28.06 49.00
N ARG A 2 -50.14 28.26 49.96
CA ARG A 2 -48.94 29.12 49.77
C ARG A 2 -47.66 28.36 49.33
N LYS A 3 -47.57 27.07 49.51
CA LYS A 3 -46.38 26.26 49.14
C LYS A 3 -46.35 25.90 47.63
N ASP A 4 -47.48 25.71 47.00
CA ASP A 4 -47.52 25.29 45.56
C ASP A 4 -47.12 26.43 44.58
N ALA A 5 -47.36 27.67 44.98
CA ALA A 5 -47.00 28.86 44.16
C ALA A 5 -45.47 29.12 44.10
N LYS A 6 -44.72 28.76 45.17
CA LYS A 6 -43.25 28.87 45.20
C LYS A 6 -42.56 27.82 44.33
N ILE A 7 -43.07 26.60 44.37
CA ILE A 7 -42.53 25.49 43.55
C ILE A 7 -42.75 25.74 42.07
N ARG A 8 -43.90 26.23 41.65
CA ARG A 8 -44.15 26.58 40.23
C ARG A 8 -43.28 27.72 39.70
N ARG A 9 -42.90 28.69 40.54
CA ARG A 9 -41.94 29.75 40.15
C ARG A 9 -40.52 29.22 40.01
N TYR A 10 -40.07 28.29 40.85
CA TYR A 10 -38.77 27.66 40.77
C TYR A 10 -38.62 26.78 39.50
N ILE A 11 -39.65 26.04 39.17
CA ILE A 11 -39.65 25.17 37.96
C ILE A 11 -39.70 26.03 36.68
N LYS A 12 -40.42 27.14 36.65
CA LYS A 12 -40.40 28.06 35.50
C LYS A 12 -39.04 28.73 35.31
N GLY A 13 -38.40 29.18 36.40
CA GLY A 13 -37.07 29.78 36.35
C GLY A 13 -35.95 28.76 35.95
N PHE A 14 -36.09 27.50 36.32
CA PHE A 14 -35.17 26.46 35.94
C PHE A 14 -35.30 26.09 34.47
N ARG A 15 -36.51 25.98 33.95
CA ARG A 15 -36.76 25.69 32.51
C ARG A 15 -36.25 26.81 31.60
N TRP A 16 -36.35 28.08 32.01
CA TRP A 16 -35.80 29.21 31.29
C TRP A 16 -34.26 29.23 31.28
N ARG A 17 -33.66 28.89 32.40
CA ARG A 17 -32.19 28.77 32.51
C ARG A 17 -31.64 27.58 31.72
N LEU A 18 -32.36 26.46 31.69
CA LEU A 18 -32.02 25.30 30.84
C LEU A 18 -32.17 25.60 29.36
N GLY A 19 -33.21 26.34 28.94
CA GLY A 19 -33.40 26.81 27.58
C GLY A 19 -32.32 27.80 27.12
N ALA A 20 -31.89 28.71 28.00
CA ALA A 20 -30.80 29.65 27.70
C ALA A 20 -29.42 28.92 27.63
N LEU A 21 -29.21 27.86 28.40
CA LEU A 21 -28.00 27.06 28.35
C LEU A 21 -27.94 26.22 27.06
N LEU A 22 -29.07 25.72 26.57
CA LEU A 22 -29.16 24.98 25.30
C LEU A 22 -28.95 25.88 24.06
N LEU A 23 -29.28 27.18 24.14
CA LEU A 23 -29.02 28.16 23.07
C LEU A 23 -27.51 28.55 23.00
N LEU A 24 -26.74 28.38 24.08
CA LEU A 24 -25.32 28.65 24.06
C LEU A 24 -24.50 27.47 23.48
N LEU A 25 -25.12 26.30 23.22
CA LEU A 25 -24.49 25.15 22.61
C LEU A 25 -24.64 25.08 21.10
N SER A 26 -25.39 26.01 20.48
CA SER A 26 -25.38 26.21 19.03
C SER A 26 -24.15 27.05 18.63
N ALA A 27 -22.97 26.57 18.93
CA ALA A 27 -21.74 27.03 18.31
C ALA A 27 -21.86 26.68 16.83
N CYS A 28 -22.02 27.67 15.97
CA CYS A 28 -21.82 27.51 14.55
C CYS A 28 -20.42 26.94 14.35
N VAL A 29 -20.31 25.68 13.98
CA VAL A 29 -19.12 25.17 13.36
C VAL A 29 -19.06 25.83 12.00
N THR A 30 -18.32 26.92 11.90
CA THR A 30 -17.95 27.50 10.61
C THR A 30 -16.78 26.68 10.11
N ASP A 31 -16.87 26.17 8.90
CA ASP A 31 -15.74 25.57 8.22
C ASP A 31 -14.61 26.60 8.21
N TYR A 32 -13.54 26.28 8.91
CA TYR A 32 -12.34 27.12 8.94
C TYR A 32 -11.51 26.79 7.70
N GLU A 33 -11.57 27.63 6.69
CA GLU A 33 -10.62 27.62 5.57
C GLU A 33 -9.40 28.46 5.95
N PRO A 34 -8.23 27.83 6.19
CA PRO A 34 -7.01 28.58 6.47
C PRO A 34 -6.65 29.45 5.25
N LYS A 35 -6.47 30.74 5.44
CA LYS A 35 -6.02 31.64 4.38
C LYS A 35 -4.62 31.23 3.94
N GLY A 36 -4.41 31.04 2.64
CA GLY A 36 -3.12 30.66 2.04
C GLY A 36 -3.06 29.25 1.48
N LEU A 37 -4.09 28.41 1.66
CA LEU A 37 -4.16 27.07 1.03
C LEU A 37 -4.67 27.09 -0.42
N GLU A 38 -5.23 28.22 -0.88
CA GLU A 38 -5.75 28.35 -2.26
C GLU A 38 -4.65 28.19 -3.32
N GLN A 39 -3.38 28.48 -2.98
CA GLN A 39 -2.24 28.36 -3.90
C GLN A 39 -1.67 26.94 -4.02
N VAL A 40 -2.12 25.99 -3.21
CA VAL A 40 -1.56 24.62 -3.15
C VAL A 40 -2.40 23.60 -3.97
N ARG A 41 -3.46 24.08 -4.64
CA ARG A 41 -4.34 23.23 -5.45
C ARG A 41 -3.81 23.11 -6.86
N ASP A 42 -3.96 21.92 -7.45
CA ASP A 42 -3.66 21.64 -8.86
C ASP A 42 -2.16 21.73 -9.24
N LEU A 43 -1.27 21.60 -8.25
CA LEU A 43 0.18 21.55 -8.50
C LEU A 43 0.58 20.25 -9.17
N LEU A 44 1.53 20.32 -10.10
CA LEU A 44 2.15 19.11 -10.63
C LEU A 44 2.95 18.41 -9.53
N VAL A 45 2.67 17.12 -9.33
CA VAL A 45 3.40 16.23 -8.43
C VAL A 45 4.12 15.19 -9.29
N VAL A 46 5.44 15.13 -9.14
CA VAL A 46 6.31 14.22 -9.88
C VAL A 46 6.95 13.23 -8.92
N ASP A 47 6.74 11.94 -9.14
CA ASP A 47 7.40 10.85 -8.40
C ASP A 47 8.06 9.91 -9.40
N GLY A 48 9.34 9.62 -9.20
CA GLY A 48 10.08 8.68 -10.03
C GLY A 48 11.57 8.62 -9.72
N ILE A 49 12.14 7.47 -10.05
CA ILE A 49 13.58 7.23 -10.00
C ILE A 49 14.00 6.82 -11.40
N ILE A 50 14.92 7.59 -12.01
CA ILE A 50 15.57 7.19 -13.26
C ILE A 50 16.54 6.07 -12.92
N THR A 51 16.31 4.89 -13.52
CA THR A 51 17.04 3.68 -13.13
C THR A 51 17.45 2.85 -14.36
N ASN A 52 18.40 1.96 -14.17
CA ASN A 52 18.74 0.97 -15.21
C ASN A 52 17.57 0.03 -15.50
N GLY A 53 17.37 -0.29 -16.78
CA GLY A 53 16.18 -1.01 -17.26
C GLY A 53 14.93 -0.14 -17.26
N GLU A 54 13.77 -0.68 -16.85
CA GLU A 54 12.51 0.06 -16.88
C GLU A 54 12.46 1.14 -15.81
N THR A 55 12.45 2.39 -16.24
CA THR A 55 12.16 3.58 -15.45
C THR A 55 10.66 3.88 -15.52
N THR A 56 10.03 4.16 -14.38
CA THR A 56 8.62 4.58 -14.29
C THR A 56 8.53 5.93 -13.61
N ILE A 57 7.97 6.91 -14.30
CA ILE A 57 7.66 8.24 -13.77
C ILE A 57 6.16 8.37 -13.59
N ARG A 58 5.73 8.89 -12.43
CA ARG A 58 4.33 9.13 -12.11
C ARG A 58 4.05 10.61 -12.01
N LEU A 59 3.04 11.06 -12.73
CA LEU A 59 2.58 12.43 -12.72
C LEU A 59 1.16 12.52 -12.18
N ARG A 60 0.97 13.38 -11.19
CA ARG A 60 -0.34 13.65 -10.56
C ARG A 60 -0.55 15.14 -10.37
N ARG A 61 -1.78 15.51 -10.05
CA ARG A 61 -2.13 16.83 -9.54
C ARG A 61 -2.39 16.78 -8.04
N SER A 62 -1.94 17.79 -7.30
CA SER A 62 -2.28 17.92 -5.89
C SER A 62 -3.77 18.22 -5.73
N VAL A 63 -4.41 17.63 -4.71
CA VAL A 63 -5.82 17.88 -4.36
C VAL A 63 -5.90 18.63 -3.04
N GLY A 64 -6.91 19.48 -2.90
CA GLY A 64 -7.18 20.18 -1.65
C GLY A 64 -7.72 19.20 -0.59
N LEU A 65 -7.44 19.45 0.69
CA LEU A 65 -7.92 18.62 1.81
C LEU A 65 -9.45 18.53 1.90
N THR A 66 -10.15 19.50 1.32
CA THR A 66 -11.62 19.60 1.30
C THR A 66 -12.26 19.08 0.01
N ASP A 67 -11.43 18.72 -0.99
CA ASP A 67 -11.97 18.23 -2.25
C ASP A 67 -12.48 16.80 -2.06
N ASN A 68 -13.73 16.56 -2.48
CA ASN A 68 -14.21 15.20 -2.61
C ASN A 68 -13.30 14.45 -3.59
N PHE A 69 -12.76 13.29 -3.22
CA PHE A 69 -11.79 12.44 -3.96
C PHE A 69 -12.30 11.95 -5.33
N THR A 70 -13.12 12.71 -6.02
CA THR A 70 -13.72 12.39 -7.31
C THR A 70 -13.00 13.02 -8.50
N LYS A 71 -12.03 13.93 -8.26
CA LYS A 71 -11.24 14.53 -9.34
C LYS A 71 -10.15 13.56 -9.78
N ASP A 72 -10.01 13.35 -11.08
CA ASP A 72 -8.93 12.54 -11.64
C ASP A 72 -7.59 13.25 -11.39
N GLU A 73 -6.84 12.73 -10.43
CA GLU A 73 -5.55 13.30 -9.99
C GLU A 73 -4.40 12.96 -10.96
N PHE A 74 -4.67 12.09 -11.94
CA PHE A 74 -3.65 11.56 -12.84
C PHE A 74 -3.45 12.45 -14.06
N VAL A 75 -2.19 12.67 -14.44
CA VAL A 75 -1.82 13.42 -15.64
C VAL A 75 -1.46 12.42 -16.75
N ASN A 76 -2.27 12.34 -17.80
CA ASN A 76 -2.11 11.34 -18.88
C ASN A 76 -1.72 11.96 -20.24
N ASN A 77 -1.54 13.28 -20.33
CA ASN A 77 -1.31 14.02 -21.58
C ASN A 77 0.00 14.78 -21.60
N ALA A 78 0.95 14.42 -20.75
CA ALA A 78 2.26 15.07 -20.71
C ALA A 78 3.24 14.39 -21.68
N LYS A 79 4.14 15.18 -22.25
CA LYS A 79 5.34 14.65 -22.90
C LYS A 79 6.44 14.55 -21.87
N VAL A 80 6.89 13.33 -21.60
CA VAL A 80 7.89 13.01 -20.59
C VAL A 80 9.13 12.42 -21.26
N VAL A 81 10.30 12.98 -20.96
CA VAL A 81 11.58 12.50 -21.49
C VAL A 81 12.63 12.49 -20.39
N VAL A 82 13.55 11.53 -20.46
CA VAL A 82 14.81 11.56 -19.72
C VAL A 82 15.89 12.09 -20.65
N GLU A 83 16.64 13.07 -20.20
CA GLU A 83 17.78 13.64 -20.93
C GLU A 83 19.09 13.28 -20.23
N ARG A 84 20.10 12.89 -21.01
CA ARG A 84 21.47 12.72 -20.53
C ARG A 84 22.29 13.95 -20.88
N GLU A 85 23.28 14.28 -20.07
CA GLU A 85 24.14 15.51 -20.25
C GLU A 85 24.81 15.64 -21.63
N ASP A 86 25.03 14.51 -22.31
CA ASP A 86 25.59 14.50 -23.68
C ASP A 86 24.59 14.83 -24.79
N GLY A 87 23.35 15.10 -24.42
CA GLY A 87 22.25 15.42 -25.33
C GLY A 87 21.42 14.23 -25.78
N ALA A 88 21.70 13.01 -25.31
CA ALA A 88 20.83 11.86 -25.58
C ALA A 88 19.47 12.01 -24.89
N VAL A 89 18.40 11.69 -25.64
CA VAL A 89 17.00 11.83 -25.15
C VAL A 89 16.30 10.48 -25.22
N PHE A 90 15.67 10.10 -24.11
CA PHE A 90 14.90 8.88 -23.96
C PHE A 90 13.45 9.24 -23.73
N ALA A 91 12.58 8.98 -24.72
CA ALA A 91 11.16 9.32 -24.63
C ALA A 91 10.41 8.28 -23.79
N CYS A 92 9.66 8.74 -22.79
CA CYS A 92 8.77 7.89 -22.02
C CYS A 92 7.46 7.70 -22.77
N ALA A 93 6.97 6.48 -22.84
CA ALA A 93 5.67 6.15 -23.38
C ALA A 93 4.63 6.14 -22.25
N ASP A 94 3.38 6.51 -22.59
CA ASP A 94 2.25 6.32 -21.69
C ASP A 94 2.08 4.84 -21.35
N SER A 95 1.87 4.54 -20.09
CA SER A 95 1.57 3.21 -19.59
C SER A 95 0.06 2.95 -19.64
N SER A 96 -0.35 1.69 -19.50
CA SER A 96 -1.75 1.32 -19.27
C SER A 96 -2.30 1.82 -17.92
N GLU A 97 -1.41 2.13 -16.99
CA GLU A 97 -1.76 2.70 -15.69
C GLU A 97 -1.83 4.23 -15.79
N LYS A 98 -2.89 4.82 -15.25
CA LYS A 98 -3.12 6.26 -15.28
C LYS A 98 -1.98 7.05 -14.65
N GLY A 99 -1.51 8.08 -15.34
CA GLY A 99 -0.44 8.96 -14.89
C GLY A 99 0.94 8.33 -14.81
N GLU A 100 1.14 7.14 -15.38
CA GLU A 100 2.44 6.48 -15.46
C GLU A 100 3.06 6.59 -16.86
N TYR A 101 4.34 6.97 -16.88
CA TYR A 101 5.17 7.10 -18.08
C TYR A 101 6.38 6.18 -17.92
N LYS A 102 6.64 5.34 -18.93
CA LYS A 102 7.68 4.32 -18.86
C LYS A 102 8.68 4.45 -20.00
N VAL A 103 9.93 4.17 -19.69
CA VAL A 103 11.02 4.09 -20.65
C VAL A 103 12.02 3.02 -20.20
N ASP A 104 12.56 2.26 -21.15
CA ASP A 104 13.69 1.37 -20.89
C ASP A 104 14.98 2.16 -21.12
N MET A 105 15.72 2.37 -20.05
CA MET A 105 17.00 3.11 -20.08
C MET A 105 18.19 2.22 -20.43
N GLY A 106 18.01 0.88 -20.42
CA GLY A 106 19.15 -0.03 -20.47
C GLY A 106 20.09 0.20 -19.27
N ASP A 107 21.38 0.16 -19.50
CA ASP A 107 22.37 0.48 -18.47
C ASP A 107 22.61 1.98 -18.39
N LEU A 108 22.70 2.51 -17.17
CA LEU A 108 23.03 3.92 -16.94
C LEU A 108 24.56 4.13 -17.04
N ASP A 109 24.97 5.14 -17.80
CA ASP A 109 26.35 5.60 -17.79
C ASP A 109 26.63 6.33 -16.47
N GLN A 110 27.51 5.77 -15.65
CA GLN A 110 27.89 6.30 -14.34
C GLN A 110 28.66 7.64 -14.42
N GLY A 111 29.24 7.94 -15.57
CA GLY A 111 29.98 9.18 -15.79
C GLY A 111 29.12 10.39 -16.14
N SER A 112 27.90 10.13 -16.62
CA SER A 112 26.98 11.16 -17.14
C SER A 112 25.85 11.46 -16.16
N GLY A 113 25.42 12.72 -16.12
CA GLY A 113 24.20 13.12 -15.43
C GLY A 113 22.95 12.86 -16.26
N TYR A 114 21.85 12.61 -15.58
CA TYR A 114 20.51 12.43 -16.15
C TYR A 114 19.54 13.37 -15.48
N ARG A 115 18.56 13.87 -16.23
CA ARG A 115 17.45 14.66 -15.71
C ARG A 115 16.12 14.24 -16.33
N LEU A 116 15.05 14.55 -15.64
CA LEU A 116 13.68 14.46 -16.17
C LEU A 116 13.27 15.80 -16.77
N ARG A 117 12.58 15.75 -17.92
CA ARG A 117 11.88 16.88 -18.50
C ARG A 117 10.45 16.51 -18.80
N VAL A 118 9.53 17.40 -18.43
CA VAL A 118 8.08 17.21 -18.60
C VAL A 118 7.52 18.43 -19.29
N SER A 119 6.84 18.25 -20.43
CA SER A 119 6.06 19.29 -21.10
C SER A 119 4.58 19.00 -20.86
N LEU A 120 3.88 19.94 -20.24
CA LEU A 120 2.47 19.81 -19.86
C LEU A 120 1.74 21.16 -19.95
N ASP A 121 0.64 21.24 -20.68
CA ASP A 121 -0.23 22.40 -20.78
C ASP A 121 0.54 23.70 -21.19
N GLY A 122 1.57 23.58 -22.03
CA GLY A 122 2.41 24.68 -22.48
C GLY A 122 3.50 25.11 -21.50
N LEU A 123 3.62 24.43 -20.36
CA LEU A 123 4.66 24.63 -19.38
C LEU A 123 5.74 23.53 -19.52
N GLU A 124 6.99 23.90 -19.23
CA GLU A 124 8.14 23.00 -19.22
C GLU A 124 8.67 22.87 -17.79
N TYR A 125 8.87 21.65 -17.35
CA TYR A 125 9.43 21.31 -16.04
C TYR A 125 10.71 20.50 -16.22
N GLU A 126 11.72 20.81 -15.43
CA GLU A 126 13.01 20.13 -15.47
C GLU A 126 13.49 19.80 -14.07
N SER A 127 14.03 18.60 -13.88
CA SER A 127 14.82 18.29 -12.69
C SER A 127 16.26 18.76 -12.84
N ASP A 128 17.02 18.75 -11.76
CA ASP A 128 18.46 18.90 -11.82
C ASP A 128 19.09 17.64 -12.47
N TYR A 129 20.28 17.80 -13.06
CA TYR A 129 21.07 16.68 -13.49
C TYR A 129 21.70 15.98 -12.27
N LEU A 130 21.48 14.68 -12.17
CA LEU A 130 22.13 13.84 -11.16
C LEU A 130 22.88 12.70 -11.84
N LYS A 131 24.04 12.33 -11.29
CA LYS A 131 24.75 11.12 -11.70
C LYS A 131 24.15 9.91 -10.99
N PRO A 132 24.18 8.72 -11.61
CA PRO A 132 23.59 7.53 -10.98
C PRO A 132 24.28 7.17 -9.67
N GLU A 133 23.54 7.07 -8.57
CA GLU A 133 23.98 6.35 -7.38
C GLU A 133 24.00 4.86 -7.63
N ILE A 134 25.11 4.21 -7.27
CA ILE A 134 25.28 2.77 -7.47
C ILE A 134 24.71 2.02 -6.29
N THR A 135 23.67 1.29 -6.54
CA THR A 135 22.96 0.53 -5.51
C THR A 135 23.64 -0.82 -5.25
N PRO A 136 24.05 -1.11 -4.01
CA PRO A 136 24.63 -2.40 -3.67
C PRO A 136 23.56 -3.52 -3.73
N PRO A 137 24.00 -4.79 -3.85
CA PRO A 137 23.10 -5.93 -3.73
C PRO A 137 22.35 -5.96 -2.40
N ILE A 138 21.14 -6.51 -2.42
CA ILE A 138 20.43 -6.86 -1.19
C ILE A 138 21.03 -8.16 -0.66
N ASP A 139 21.52 -8.16 0.58
CA ASP A 139 22.09 -9.36 1.20
C ASP A 139 21.03 -10.41 1.52
N SER A 140 19.91 -9.96 2.08
CA SER A 140 18.82 -10.86 2.42
C SER A 140 17.47 -10.15 2.59
N ILE A 141 16.40 -10.92 2.35
CA ILE A 141 15.04 -10.61 2.79
C ILE A 141 14.60 -11.66 3.79
N SER A 142 13.96 -11.25 4.88
CA SER A 142 13.50 -12.13 5.95
C SER A 142 12.13 -11.72 6.48
N LEU A 143 11.40 -12.71 6.98
CA LEU A 143 10.19 -12.47 7.79
C LEU A 143 10.56 -12.71 9.24
N LEU A 144 10.43 -11.69 10.07
CA LEU A 144 10.80 -11.72 11.48
C LEU A 144 9.59 -11.49 12.37
N LYS A 145 9.46 -12.32 13.41
CA LYS A 145 8.46 -12.22 14.45
C LYS A 145 9.11 -12.42 15.82
N LYS A 146 8.89 -11.49 16.74
CA LYS A 146 9.58 -11.50 18.05
C LYS A 146 8.95 -12.42 19.11
N GLY A 147 7.81 -13.02 18.83
CA GLY A 147 7.06 -13.87 19.77
C GLY A 147 5.61 -14.01 19.39
N GLN A 148 4.85 -14.72 20.22
CA GLN A 148 3.41 -14.89 20.03
C GLN A 148 2.69 -13.54 20.12
N GLY A 149 1.71 -13.31 19.26
CA GLY A 149 0.96 -12.04 19.17
C GLY A 149 1.74 -10.86 18.58
N ALA A 150 3.07 -11.01 18.34
CA ALA A 150 3.86 -9.94 17.75
C ALA A 150 3.67 -9.86 16.23
N ASP A 151 3.77 -8.66 15.68
CA ASP A 151 3.71 -8.43 14.25
C ASP A 151 4.78 -9.21 13.48
N VAL A 152 4.39 -9.68 12.31
CA VAL A 152 5.28 -10.24 11.31
C VAL A 152 5.86 -9.10 10.48
N ARG A 153 7.18 -8.96 10.45
CA ARG A 153 7.87 -7.90 9.74
C ARG A 153 8.63 -8.44 8.55
N LEU A 154 8.40 -7.84 7.39
CA LEU A 154 9.25 -8.02 6.22
C LEU A 154 10.49 -7.14 6.41
N CYS A 155 11.64 -7.77 6.45
CA CYS A 155 12.92 -7.10 6.73
C CYS A 155 13.90 -7.30 5.58
N VAL A 156 14.75 -6.29 5.38
CA VAL A 156 15.85 -6.28 4.41
C VAL A 156 17.17 -6.05 5.11
N SER A 157 18.23 -6.69 4.63
CA SER A 157 19.61 -6.42 5.01
C SER A 157 20.44 -6.10 3.77
N THR A 158 21.33 -5.14 3.90
CA THR A 158 22.25 -4.71 2.84
C THR A 158 23.51 -4.13 3.45
N HIS A 159 24.62 -4.17 2.70
CA HIS A 159 25.86 -3.48 3.05
C HIS A 159 26.42 -2.80 1.81
N ASN A 160 27.30 -1.81 2.02
CA ASN A 160 27.99 -1.14 0.94
C ASN A 160 29.45 -0.87 1.33
N ALA A 161 30.30 -0.61 0.33
CA ALA A 161 31.68 -0.26 0.56
C ALA A 161 31.80 1.11 1.28
N PRO A 162 32.85 1.32 2.06
CA PRO A 162 33.15 2.64 2.65
C PRO A 162 33.24 3.72 1.56
N GLY A 163 32.64 4.89 1.83
CA GLY A 163 32.65 6.02 0.88
C GLY A 163 31.62 5.94 -0.25
N GLN A 164 30.83 4.87 -0.31
CA GLN A 164 29.65 4.77 -1.19
C GLN A 164 28.40 5.26 -0.46
N SER A 165 27.27 5.41 -1.18
CA SER A 165 26.01 5.84 -0.60
C SER A 165 25.65 5.09 0.67
N SER A 166 25.15 5.84 1.65
CA SER A 166 24.68 5.34 2.95
C SER A 166 23.18 5.51 3.12
N TYR A 167 22.49 5.93 2.09
CA TYR A 167 21.06 6.25 2.10
C TYR A 167 20.33 5.35 1.14
N TYR A 168 19.19 4.79 1.59
CA TYR A 168 18.46 3.80 0.82
C TYR A 168 16.96 4.03 0.89
N ARG A 169 16.28 3.70 -0.22
CA ARG A 169 14.83 3.53 -0.31
C ARG A 169 14.53 2.13 -0.79
N TRP A 170 13.54 1.49 -0.15
CA TRP A 170 13.03 0.19 -0.57
C TRP A 170 11.59 0.29 -1.02
N MET A 171 11.30 -0.41 -2.10
CA MET A 171 9.96 -0.73 -2.55
C MET A 171 9.82 -2.24 -2.60
N TYR A 172 8.59 -2.74 -2.47
CA TYR A 172 8.36 -4.17 -2.57
C TYR A 172 7.05 -4.46 -3.29
N LYS A 173 7.01 -5.63 -3.95
CA LYS A 173 5.81 -6.28 -4.47
C LYS A 173 5.68 -7.60 -3.74
N GLU A 174 4.48 -7.94 -3.34
CA GLU A 174 4.21 -9.17 -2.63
C GLU A 174 3.08 -9.95 -3.30
N ASN A 175 3.19 -11.25 -3.22
CA ASN A 175 2.18 -12.18 -3.63
C ASN A 175 2.04 -13.24 -2.55
N TRP A 176 0.85 -13.71 -2.34
CA TRP A 176 0.62 -14.77 -1.38
C TRP A 176 -0.45 -15.70 -1.85
N GLU A 177 -0.43 -16.86 -1.28
CA GLU A 177 -1.47 -17.84 -1.42
C GLU A 177 -2.23 -17.96 -0.11
N VAL A 178 -3.53 -17.96 -0.20
CA VAL A 178 -4.46 -18.08 0.92
C VAL A 178 -5.41 -19.24 0.67
N GLN A 179 -5.76 -19.95 1.74
CA GLN A 179 -6.79 -21.00 1.69
C GLN A 179 -8.05 -20.56 2.43
N ALA A 180 -9.18 -21.09 2.02
CA ALA A 180 -10.42 -21.04 2.78
C ALA A 180 -10.25 -21.78 4.12
N GLU A 181 -11.13 -21.55 5.07
CA GLU A 181 -11.04 -22.19 6.38
C GLU A 181 -11.50 -23.64 6.36
N LEU A 182 -12.48 -23.92 5.52
CA LEU A 182 -13.01 -25.25 5.29
C LEU A 182 -12.91 -25.59 3.81
N TYR A 183 -12.72 -26.85 3.52
CA TYR A 183 -12.75 -27.38 2.17
C TYR A 183 -14.21 -27.71 1.80
N MET A 184 -14.63 -27.36 0.60
CA MET A 184 -15.93 -27.74 0.05
C MET A 184 -15.75 -28.97 -0.84
N GLU A 185 -16.25 -30.11 -0.40
CA GLU A 185 -16.19 -31.35 -1.15
C GLU A 185 -17.23 -31.40 -2.27
N ALA A 186 -18.41 -30.84 -2.00
CA ALA A 186 -19.48 -30.75 -2.98
C ALA A 186 -20.43 -29.59 -2.68
N GLU A 187 -21.25 -29.23 -3.67
CA GLU A 187 -22.43 -28.37 -3.48
C GLU A 187 -23.60 -28.85 -4.35
N LYS A 188 -24.81 -28.52 -3.94
CA LYS A 188 -26.01 -28.78 -4.72
C LYS A 188 -26.35 -27.55 -5.56
N ILE A 189 -26.36 -27.72 -6.88
CA ILE A 189 -26.74 -26.71 -7.87
C ILE A 189 -27.88 -27.28 -8.70
N ASP A 190 -29.04 -26.61 -8.73
CA ASP A 190 -30.21 -27.02 -9.51
C ASP A 190 -30.57 -28.51 -9.31
N ASN A 191 -30.58 -28.95 -8.06
CA ASN A 191 -30.84 -30.35 -7.65
C ASN A 191 -29.79 -31.38 -8.11
N VAL A 192 -28.62 -30.93 -8.60
CA VAL A 192 -27.49 -31.79 -8.97
C VAL A 192 -26.36 -31.56 -7.99
N VAL A 193 -25.79 -32.62 -7.43
CA VAL A 193 -24.61 -32.53 -6.60
C VAL A 193 -23.39 -32.46 -7.48
N VAL A 194 -22.65 -31.36 -7.37
CA VAL A 194 -21.39 -31.09 -8.07
C VAL A 194 -20.25 -31.34 -7.10
N MET A 195 -19.38 -32.30 -7.43
CA MET A 195 -18.19 -32.60 -6.64
C MET A 195 -17.03 -31.66 -7.01
N TYR A 196 -16.24 -31.28 -6.00
CA TYR A 196 -15.06 -30.47 -6.17
C TYR A 196 -13.80 -31.27 -5.83
N ASP A 197 -12.79 -31.10 -6.66
CA ASP A 197 -11.45 -31.64 -6.44
C ASP A 197 -10.51 -30.51 -6.08
N LEU A 198 -9.63 -30.72 -5.11
CA LEU A 198 -8.59 -29.75 -4.69
C LEU A 198 -7.73 -29.24 -5.83
N LEU A 199 -7.59 -30.03 -6.90
CA LEU A 199 -6.73 -29.74 -8.03
C LEU A 199 -7.45 -29.07 -9.22
N THR A 200 -8.77 -28.93 -9.16
CA THR A 200 -9.54 -28.38 -10.27
C THR A 200 -9.68 -26.86 -10.18
N SER A 201 -9.82 -26.22 -11.34
CA SER A 201 -10.05 -24.77 -11.43
C SER A 201 -11.34 -24.27 -10.76
N ASN A 202 -12.28 -25.19 -10.46
CA ASN A 202 -13.54 -24.88 -9.81
C ASN A 202 -13.43 -24.90 -8.25
N ASN A 203 -12.26 -25.24 -7.74
CA ASN A 203 -12.05 -25.27 -6.32
C ASN A 203 -11.93 -23.86 -5.75
N TRP A 204 -12.71 -23.56 -4.73
CA TRP A 204 -12.72 -22.28 -4.01
C TRP A 204 -11.76 -22.27 -2.81
N TYR A 205 -10.96 -23.32 -2.65
CA TYR A 205 -10.14 -23.50 -1.47
C TYR A 205 -8.85 -22.67 -1.49
N TYR A 206 -8.18 -22.58 -2.66
CA TYR A 206 -6.95 -21.81 -2.82
C TYR A 206 -7.18 -20.59 -3.70
N CYS A 207 -6.74 -19.42 -3.21
CA CYS A 207 -6.73 -18.17 -3.92
C CYS A 207 -5.39 -17.46 -3.78
N TRP A 208 -5.15 -16.47 -4.64
CA TRP A 208 -3.91 -15.71 -4.66
C TRP A 208 -4.20 -14.23 -4.48
N GLY A 209 -3.42 -13.59 -3.62
CA GLY A 209 -3.43 -12.15 -3.45
C GLY A 209 -2.14 -11.51 -3.91
N LYS A 210 -2.20 -10.21 -4.16
CA LYS A 210 -1.05 -9.38 -4.48
C LYS A 210 -1.21 -8.00 -3.85
N ASP A 211 -0.08 -7.40 -3.47
CA ASP A 211 -0.02 -6.01 -3.01
C ASP A 211 1.37 -5.43 -3.30
N SER A 212 1.56 -4.16 -3.05
CA SER A 212 2.84 -3.48 -3.18
C SER A 212 3.00 -2.44 -2.07
N SER A 213 4.22 -1.94 -1.90
CA SER A 213 4.52 -0.90 -0.93
C SER A 213 3.66 0.34 -1.13
N LYS A 214 2.99 0.79 -0.06
CA LYS A 214 2.15 1.99 -0.02
C LYS A 214 2.76 3.12 0.80
N VAL A 215 3.83 2.79 1.52
CA VAL A 215 4.54 3.73 2.39
C VAL A 215 5.99 3.88 1.92
N ILE A 216 6.54 5.05 2.16
CA ILE A 216 7.95 5.31 1.88
C ILE A 216 8.78 4.56 2.93
N SER A 217 9.64 3.64 2.48
CA SER A 217 10.55 2.90 3.35
C SER A 217 11.97 3.37 3.14
N LEU A 218 12.54 4.01 4.14
CA LEU A 218 13.88 4.59 4.12
C LEU A 218 14.79 3.97 5.17
N GLY A 219 16.07 4.00 4.91
CA GLY A 219 17.11 3.65 5.89
C GLY A 219 18.41 4.37 5.58
N SER A 220 19.20 4.57 6.62
CA SER A 220 20.50 5.16 6.52
C SER A 220 21.50 4.45 7.44
N SER A 221 22.72 4.28 6.95
CA SER A 221 23.90 3.86 7.72
C SER A 221 24.88 5.00 7.96
N ASP A 222 24.55 6.24 7.59
CA ASP A 222 25.40 7.43 7.69
C ASP A 222 25.99 7.67 9.09
N ARG A 223 25.25 7.28 10.14
CA ARG A 223 25.68 7.42 11.56
C ARG A 223 26.26 6.14 12.16
N LEU A 224 26.41 5.12 11.35
CA LEU A 224 26.96 3.83 11.79
C LEU A 224 28.47 3.78 11.50
N THR A 225 29.18 2.96 12.26
CA THR A 225 30.63 2.76 12.06
C THR A 225 30.93 2.04 10.75
N GLU A 226 30.01 1.18 10.34
CA GLU A 226 30.08 0.42 9.09
C GLU A 226 28.87 0.72 8.23
N ASN A 227 29.05 0.70 6.91
CA ASN A 227 27.94 0.90 5.97
C ASN A 227 27.11 -0.39 5.83
N VAL A 228 26.46 -0.79 6.93
CA VAL A 228 25.65 -2.01 7.06
C VAL A 228 24.28 -1.68 7.64
N ILE A 229 23.23 -2.13 6.98
CA ILE A 229 21.87 -2.09 7.49
C ILE A 229 21.39 -3.53 7.67
N ALA A 230 21.12 -3.91 8.92
CA ALA A 230 20.69 -5.25 9.26
C ALA A 230 19.22 -5.30 9.67
N ASN A 231 18.43 -6.17 9.06
CA ASN A 231 17.03 -6.45 9.40
C ASN A 231 16.14 -5.18 9.49
N LYS A 232 16.34 -4.24 8.58
CA LYS A 232 15.45 -3.06 8.47
C LYS A 232 14.05 -3.52 8.11
N SER A 233 13.07 -3.23 8.96
CA SER A 233 11.66 -3.48 8.67
C SER A 233 11.18 -2.53 7.58
N ILE A 234 10.67 -3.08 6.48
CA ILE A 234 10.08 -2.34 5.37
C ILE A 234 8.56 -2.48 5.31
N ALA A 235 8.00 -3.50 5.97
CA ALA A 235 6.58 -3.67 6.20
C ALA A 235 6.32 -4.41 7.52
N SER A 236 5.13 -4.19 8.11
CA SER A 236 4.68 -4.85 9.33
C SER A 236 3.22 -5.28 9.19
N TYR A 237 2.90 -6.48 9.64
CA TYR A 237 1.60 -7.10 9.48
C TYR A 237 1.17 -7.78 10.76
N HIS A 238 -0.12 -7.69 11.08
CA HIS A 238 -0.70 -8.46 12.15
C HIS A 238 -0.44 -9.97 11.98
N PRO A 239 -0.12 -10.73 13.03
CA PRO A 239 0.26 -12.14 12.93
C PRO A 239 -0.85 -13.05 12.39
N GLY A 240 -2.13 -12.66 12.51
CA GLY A 240 -3.29 -13.33 11.92
C GLY A 240 -3.57 -12.95 10.47
N ASN A 241 -2.72 -12.14 9.82
CA ASN A 241 -2.93 -11.76 8.44
C ASN A 241 -2.84 -12.97 7.51
N ARG A 242 -3.92 -13.23 6.77
CA ARG A 242 -4.07 -14.43 5.92
C ARG A 242 -3.04 -14.57 4.80
N ARG A 243 -2.31 -13.49 4.44
CA ARG A 243 -1.19 -13.59 3.49
C ARG A 243 -0.09 -14.56 3.93
N PHE A 244 -0.09 -14.93 5.22
CA PHE A 244 0.85 -15.88 5.80
C PHE A 244 0.26 -17.29 6.00
N SER A 245 -0.95 -17.57 5.48
CA SER A 245 -1.65 -18.84 5.77
C SER A 245 -1.10 -20.04 4.99
N VAL A 246 -0.59 -19.85 3.78
CA VAL A 246 -0.09 -20.96 2.92
C VAL A 246 1.32 -20.70 2.45
N MET A 247 1.52 -19.72 1.59
CA MET A 247 2.82 -19.38 1.02
C MET A 247 2.89 -17.88 0.74
N TYR A 248 4.02 -17.28 0.97
CA TYR A 248 4.27 -15.88 0.73
C TYR A 248 5.51 -15.67 -0.14
N HIS A 249 5.44 -14.72 -1.03
CA HIS A 249 6.52 -14.30 -1.89
C HIS A 249 6.68 -12.78 -1.80
N ALA A 250 7.91 -12.32 -1.69
CA ALA A 250 8.26 -10.92 -1.78
C ALA A 250 9.34 -10.70 -2.83
N GLU A 251 9.16 -9.65 -3.62
CA GLU A 251 10.18 -9.04 -4.47
C GLU A 251 10.48 -7.66 -3.90
N VAL A 252 11.72 -7.44 -3.49
CA VAL A 252 12.19 -6.16 -2.94
C VAL A 252 13.09 -5.48 -3.94
N GLU A 253 12.82 -4.22 -4.21
CA GLU A 253 13.64 -3.30 -4.99
C GLU A 253 14.35 -2.36 -4.04
N GLN A 254 15.64 -2.20 -4.21
CA GLN A 254 16.51 -1.32 -3.42
C GLN A 254 17.11 -0.26 -4.34
N TYR A 255 17.09 0.98 -3.86
CA TYR A 255 17.70 2.13 -4.49
C TYR A 255 18.64 2.82 -3.50
N ALA A 256 19.89 3.01 -3.88
CA ALA A 256 20.75 3.96 -3.19
C ALA A 256 20.28 5.38 -3.53
N LEU A 257 20.40 6.30 -2.60
CA LEU A 257 19.93 7.67 -2.77
C LEU A 257 21.06 8.67 -2.58
N HIS A 258 20.96 9.79 -3.28
CA HIS A 258 21.65 11.01 -2.86
C HIS A 258 21.11 11.48 -1.51
N ARG A 259 21.92 12.19 -0.75
CA ARG A 259 21.51 12.72 0.55
C ARG A 259 20.30 13.63 0.45
N GLU A 260 20.25 14.49 -0.56
CA GLU A 260 19.16 15.43 -0.81
C GLU A 260 17.84 14.71 -1.08
N ALA A 261 17.87 13.60 -1.83
CA ALA A 261 16.70 12.74 -2.06
C ALA A 261 16.23 12.08 -0.76
N TYR A 262 17.18 11.55 0.03
CA TYR A 262 16.85 10.96 1.32
C TYR A 262 16.20 11.97 2.25
N ASP A 263 16.77 13.17 2.37
CA ASP A 263 16.24 14.24 3.21
C ASP A 263 14.83 14.68 2.73
N TYR A 264 14.63 14.76 1.40
CA TYR A 264 13.31 15.04 0.81
C TYR A 264 12.28 13.98 1.20
N TYR A 265 12.55 12.70 0.96
CA TYR A 265 11.62 11.62 1.28
C TYR A 265 11.42 11.43 2.79
N PHE A 266 12.43 11.69 3.59
CA PHE A 266 12.33 11.64 5.05
C PHE A 266 11.38 12.73 5.58
N ASN A 267 11.50 13.95 5.08
CA ASN A 267 10.59 15.04 5.42
C ASN A 267 9.16 14.77 4.92
N LEU A 268 9.02 14.20 3.72
CA LEU A 268 7.72 13.79 3.19
C LEU A 268 7.05 12.72 4.09
N GLN A 269 7.79 11.69 4.48
CA GLN A 269 7.31 10.65 5.41
C GLN A 269 6.86 11.27 6.74
N LYS A 270 7.69 12.14 7.31
CA LYS A 270 7.38 12.82 8.57
C LYS A 270 6.12 13.68 8.46
N ASN A 271 5.97 14.44 7.40
CA ASN A 271 4.77 15.27 7.17
C ASN A 271 3.50 14.41 7.03
N ILE A 272 3.59 13.24 6.38
CA ILE A 272 2.46 12.30 6.25
C ILE A 272 2.08 11.71 7.62
N GLU A 273 3.05 11.28 8.41
CA GLU A 273 2.82 10.68 9.73
C GLU A 273 2.27 11.70 10.75
N GLU A 274 2.70 12.96 10.67
CA GLU A 274 2.30 14.02 11.58
C GLU A 274 1.01 14.74 11.15
N SER A 275 0.58 14.64 9.90
CA SER A 275 -0.57 15.38 9.33
C SER A 275 -1.94 15.07 9.94
N GLY A 276 -2.03 14.21 10.94
CA GLY A 276 -3.24 13.94 11.74
C GLY A 276 -3.17 14.43 13.18
N SER A 277 -2.07 15.04 13.61
CA SER A 277 -1.85 15.46 14.99
C SER A 277 -2.25 16.92 15.20
N LEU A 278 -3.01 17.20 16.29
CA LEU A 278 -3.35 18.56 16.75
C LEU A 278 -2.11 19.41 17.09
N PHE A 279 -0.94 18.77 17.27
CA PHE A 279 0.33 19.39 17.62
C PHE A 279 1.39 19.21 16.51
N ALA A 280 0.94 18.88 15.28
CA ALA A 280 1.85 18.76 14.17
C ALA A 280 2.61 20.09 13.98
N PRO A 281 3.95 20.07 13.89
CA PRO A 281 4.70 21.25 13.51
C PRO A 281 4.25 21.68 12.11
N ILE A 282 4.35 22.98 11.82
CA ILE A 282 4.06 23.52 10.50
C ILE A 282 4.91 22.72 9.49
N PRO A 283 4.30 22.13 8.44
CA PRO A 283 5.05 21.38 7.43
C PRO A 283 6.22 22.23 6.93
N SER A 284 7.43 21.70 7.02
CA SER A 284 8.60 22.36 6.46
C SER A 284 8.45 22.43 4.94
N GLU A 285 8.82 23.54 4.35
CA GLU A 285 8.87 23.71 2.91
C GLU A 285 9.76 22.61 2.30
N MET A 286 9.15 21.67 1.56
CA MET A 286 9.88 20.58 0.91
C MET A 286 10.45 21.09 -0.40
N LYS A 287 11.75 21.36 -0.43
CA LYS A 287 12.44 21.64 -1.69
C LYS A 287 12.74 20.34 -2.43
N GLY A 288 12.02 20.12 -3.54
CA GLY A 288 12.38 19.12 -4.54
C GLY A 288 13.54 19.61 -5.42
N ASN A 289 13.92 18.78 -6.39
CA ASN A 289 14.92 19.13 -7.40
C ASN A 289 14.32 19.38 -8.80
N ILE A 290 13.00 19.55 -8.87
CA ILE A 290 12.28 19.83 -10.11
C ILE A 290 11.66 21.24 -10.05
N ARG A 291 11.68 21.96 -11.17
CA ARG A 291 11.16 23.32 -11.28
C ARG A 291 10.47 23.55 -12.62
N CYS A 292 9.52 24.47 -12.66
CA CYS A 292 8.97 25.00 -13.91
C CYS A 292 9.97 26.00 -14.48
N VAL A 293 10.45 25.75 -15.72
CA VAL A 293 11.43 26.64 -16.38
C VAL A 293 10.76 27.69 -17.26
N THR A 294 9.53 27.47 -17.67
CA THR A 294 8.73 28.42 -18.45
C THR A 294 8.20 29.56 -17.58
N ASP A 295 7.79 29.23 -16.35
CA ASP A 295 7.28 30.18 -15.37
C ASP A 295 7.78 29.79 -13.96
N PRO A 296 8.84 30.44 -13.45
CA PRO A 296 9.41 30.11 -12.15
C PRO A 296 8.49 30.29 -10.94
N GLU A 297 7.40 31.04 -11.10
CA GLU A 297 6.40 31.27 -10.04
C GLU A 297 5.43 30.08 -9.91
N VAL A 298 5.39 29.15 -10.90
CA VAL A 298 4.57 27.95 -10.84
C VAL A 298 5.24 26.90 -9.98
N PRO A 299 4.71 26.60 -8.79
CA PRO A 299 5.32 25.60 -7.91
C PRO A 299 5.06 24.19 -8.45
N VAL A 300 6.04 23.31 -8.17
CA VAL A 300 5.97 21.87 -8.50
C VAL A 300 6.49 21.07 -7.32
N ILE A 301 5.88 19.93 -7.07
CA ILE A 301 6.22 19.04 -5.96
C ILE A 301 6.88 17.79 -6.54
N GLY A 302 8.03 17.41 -6.02
CA GLY A 302 8.69 16.18 -6.42
C GLY A 302 10.19 16.21 -6.26
N PHE A 303 10.76 15.02 -6.23
CA PHE A 303 12.19 14.80 -6.33
C PHE A 303 12.44 13.65 -7.29
N VAL A 304 13.24 13.91 -8.33
CA VAL A 304 13.65 12.90 -9.31
C VAL A 304 15.05 12.43 -8.96
N GLU A 305 15.15 11.18 -8.53
CA GLU A 305 16.41 10.53 -8.21
C GLU A 305 16.97 9.81 -9.44
N VAL A 306 18.28 9.60 -9.47
CA VAL A 306 18.96 8.79 -10.48
C VAL A 306 19.82 7.74 -9.78
N ALA A 307 19.41 6.48 -9.86
CA ALA A 307 20.08 5.39 -9.17
C ALA A 307 19.95 4.07 -9.92
N THR A 308 20.92 3.19 -9.81
CA THR A 308 20.72 1.81 -10.23
C THR A 308 19.76 1.10 -9.26
N VAL A 309 19.04 0.09 -9.75
CA VAL A 309 18.16 -0.73 -8.92
C VAL A 309 18.74 -2.13 -8.74
N THR A 310 18.69 -2.62 -7.52
CA THR A 310 18.94 -4.03 -7.22
C THR A 310 17.67 -4.70 -6.72
N ARG A 311 17.45 -5.95 -7.12
CA ARG A 311 16.23 -6.70 -6.83
C ARG A 311 16.58 -8.03 -6.22
N LEU A 312 15.81 -8.42 -5.20
CA LEU A 312 15.86 -9.76 -4.62
C LEU A 312 14.44 -10.29 -4.48
N LYS A 313 14.24 -11.56 -4.92
CA LYS A 313 12.97 -12.29 -4.83
C LYS A 313 13.13 -13.45 -3.89
N ARG A 314 12.14 -13.69 -3.03
CA ARG A 314 12.16 -14.83 -2.13
C ARG A 314 10.76 -15.39 -1.90
N PHE A 315 10.64 -16.71 -2.00
CA PHE A 315 9.54 -17.49 -1.46
C PHE A 315 9.79 -17.85 -0.01
N PHE A 316 8.73 -17.87 0.79
CA PHE A 316 8.76 -18.25 2.19
C PHE A 316 7.82 -19.45 2.41
N PRO A 317 8.30 -20.69 2.20
CA PRO A 317 7.47 -21.89 2.32
C PRO A 317 7.16 -22.25 3.77
N GLU A 318 8.02 -21.85 4.73
CA GLU A 318 7.85 -22.18 6.17
C GLU A 318 6.98 -21.17 6.92
N ILE A 319 6.15 -20.43 6.22
CA ILE A 319 5.36 -19.33 6.76
C ILE A 319 4.33 -19.78 7.80
N LYS A 320 3.88 -21.04 7.73
CA LYS A 320 2.93 -21.61 8.70
C LYS A 320 3.43 -21.55 10.15
N LYS A 321 4.75 -21.44 10.38
CA LYS A 321 5.33 -21.32 11.72
C LYS A 321 5.13 -19.94 12.35
N ILE A 322 4.88 -18.92 11.54
CA ILE A 322 4.71 -17.53 11.99
C ILE A 322 3.26 -17.05 11.90
N TYR A 323 2.42 -17.77 11.18
CA TYR A 323 1.00 -17.47 11.05
C TYR A 323 0.25 -17.86 12.33
N GLU A 324 -0.52 -16.94 12.88
CA GLU A 324 -1.42 -17.16 14.01
C GLU A 324 -2.85 -16.90 13.53
N PRO A 325 -3.61 -17.95 13.15
CA PRO A 325 -4.95 -17.76 12.64
C PRO A 325 -5.84 -17.13 13.69
N GLU A 326 -6.63 -16.16 13.27
CA GLU A 326 -7.71 -15.61 14.09
C GLU A 326 -8.79 -16.66 14.27
N ILE A 327 -9.40 -16.69 15.45
CA ILE A 327 -10.57 -17.52 15.69
C ILE A 327 -11.71 -16.95 14.87
N THR A 328 -12.11 -17.69 13.85
CA THR A 328 -13.26 -17.35 13.01
C THR A 328 -14.48 -18.10 13.53
N GLY A 329 -15.65 -17.62 13.25
CA GLY A 329 -16.88 -18.34 13.60
C GLY A 329 -17.17 -19.57 12.72
N CYS A 330 -16.26 -19.94 11.81
CA CYS A 330 -16.54 -20.98 10.80
C CYS A 330 -16.68 -22.39 11.38
N SER A 331 -15.90 -22.73 12.41
CA SER A 331 -16.07 -24.00 13.11
C SER A 331 -17.46 -24.18 13.72
N ASN A 332 -18.11 -23.09 14.11
CA ASN A 332 -19.46 -23.10 14.68
C ASN A 332 -20.55 -23.18 13.60
N THR A 333 -20.20 -23.16 12.34
CA THR A 333 -21.16 -23.32 11.22
C THR A 333 -21.23 -24.74 10.69
N ILE A 334 -20.41 -25.63 11.23
CA ILE A 334 -20.41 -27.06 10.85
C ILE A 334 -21.62 -27.71 11.46
N VAL A 335 -22.48 -28.26 10.63
CA VAL A 335 -23.74 -28.91 10.99
C VAL A 335 -23.90 -30.24 10.26
N GLN A 336 -24.71 -31.15 10.82
CA GLN A 336 -25.00 -32.45 10.24
C GLN A 336 -26.51 -32.61 10.12
N GLY A 337 -26.97 -33.28 9.08
CA GLY A 337 -28.39 -33.62 8.89
C GLY A 337 -28.94 -33.16 7.55
N LEU A 338 -29.94 -33.86 7.04
CA LEU A 338 -30.58 -33.64 5.73
C LEU A 338 -31.26 -32.27 5.58
N GLU A 339 -31.59 -31.61 6.68
CA GLU A 339 -32.30 -30.30 6.66
C GLU A 339 -31.44 -29.18 6.00
N TYR A 340 -30.14 -29.39 5.88
CA TYR A 340 -29.23 -28.42 5.26
C TYR A 340 -28.96 -28.69 3.77
N GLU A 341 -29.42 -29.83 3.23
CA GLU A 341 -29.15 -30.25 1.84
C GLU A 341 -29.71 -29.27 0.80
N ASP A 342 -30.86 -28.66 1.09
CA ASP A 342 -31.53 -27.73 0.17
C ASP A 342 -31.24 -26.26 0.51
N ASN A 343 -30.39 -25.99 1.48
CA ASN A 343 -30.01 -24.62 1.84
C ASN A 343 -28.89 -24.14 0.98
N SER A 344 -29.15 -23.18 0.08
CA SER A 344 -28.18 -22.64 -0.87
C SER A 344 -26.97 -21.95 -0.24
N ASP A 345 -27.04 -21.55 1.04
CA ASP A 345 -25.94 -20.92 1.78
C ASP A 345 -24.92 -21.93 2.30
N TYR A 346 -25.27 -23.25 2.26
CA TYR A 346 -24.42 -24.32 2.74
C TYR A 346 -23.83 -25.13 1.60
N GLY A 347 -22.63 -25.66 1.82
CA GLY A 347 -21.96 -26.63 0.98
C GLY A 347 -21.56 -27.86 1.82
N TYR A 348 -21.22 -28.94 1.15
CA TYR A 348 -20.76 -30.15 1.83
C TYR A 348 -19.30 -30.07 2.21
N VAL A 349 -19.02 -30.23 3.48
CA VAL A 349 -17.64 -30.45 3.99
C VAL A 349 -17.29 -31.93 3.83
N VAL A 350 -18.29 -32.81 4.07
CA VAL A 350 -18.21 -34.24 3.82
C VAL A 350 -19.47 -34.65 3.05
N TYR A 351 -19.31 -35.27 1.91
CA TYR A 351 -20.39 -35.77 1.08
C TYR A 351 -20.36 -37.30 0.97
N ASN A 352 -21.40 -37.97 1.40
CA ASN A 352 -21.57 -39.40 1.28
C ASN A 352 -22.89 -39.71 0.58
N PRO A 353 -22.88 -40.10 -0.70
CA PRO A 353 -24.14 -40.42 -1.42
C PRO A 353 -24.81 -41.68 -0.94
N MET A 354 -24.10 -42.59 -0.23
CA MET A 354 -24.63 -43.87 0.27
C MET A 354 -25.28 -43.76 1.64
N ASP A 355 -24.94 -42.72 2.39
CA ASP A 355 -25.47 -42.40 3.69
C ASP A 355 -25.68 -40.89 3.84
N PRO A 356 -26.79 -40.35 3.31
CA PRO A 356 -27.02 -38.90 3.34
C PRO A 356 -27.12 -38.30 4.74
N GLU A 357 -27.50 -39.10 5.76
CA GLU A 357 -27.55 -38.64 7.15
C GLU A 357 -26.17 -38.35 7.74
N SER A 358 -25.12 -38.94 7.17
CA SER A 358 -23.74 -38.68 7.56
C SER A 358 -23.14 -37.42 6.93
N ASN A 359 -23.82 -36.77 5.99
CA ASN A 359 -23.34 -35.57 5.35
C ASN A 359 -23.12 -34.43 6.34
N VAL A 360 -22.00 -33.73 6.16
CA VAL A 360 -21.61 -32.60 7.00
C VAL A 360 -21.57 -31.34 6.14
N TYR A 361 -22.23 -30.31 6.62
CA TYR A 361 -22.38 -29.04 5.91
C TYR A 361 -21.70 -27.88 6.67
N ALA A 362 -21.32 -26.87 5.97
CA ALA A 362 -20.95 -25.58 6.55
C ALA A 362 -21.32 -24.43 5.61
N LEU A 363 -21.29 -23.22 6.10
CA LEU A 363 -21.57 -22.04 5.29
C LEU A 363 -20.55 -21.90 4.15
N LYS A 364 -21.00 -21.75 2.92
CA LYS A 364 -20.15 -21.56 1.73
C LYS A 364 -19.14 -20.43 1.89
N ARG A 365 -19.49 -19.35 2.60
CA ARG A 365 -18.57 -18.26 2.90
C ARG A 365 -17.30 -18.70 3.66
N CYS A 366 -17.37 -19.83 4.39
CA CYS A 366 -16.22 -20.41 5.10
C CYS A 366 -15.36 -21.29 4.20
N MET A 367 -15.88 -21.66 3.04
CA MET A 367 -15.24 -22.52 2.04
C MET A 367 -14.75 -21.74 0.83
N ASP A 368 -14.99 -20.42 0.78
CA ASP A 368 -14.63 -19.56 -0.34
C ASP A 368 -13.43 -18.66 0.01
N CYS A 369 -12.29 -18.95 -0.61
CA CYS A 369 -11.09 -18.12 -0.50
C CYS A 369 -11.21 -16.80 -1.29
N GLY A 370 -12.21 -16.65 -2.19
CA GLY A 370 -12.41 -15.46 -3.02
C GLY A 370 -12.60 -14.16 -2.22
N ARG A 371 -12.95 -14.28 -0.92
CA ARG A 371 -12.98 -13.14 0.02
C ARG A 371 -11.60 -12.58 0.34
N PHE A 372 -10.54 -13.32 0.11
CA PHE A 372 -9.17 -13.01 0.53
C PHE A 372 -8.18 -12.92 -0.65
N GLY A 373 -8.64 -13.24 -1.86
CA GLY A 373 -7.81 -13.23 -3.05
C GLY A 373 -8.56 -13.55 -4.33
N SER A 374 -7.83 -13.67 -5.42
CA SER A 374 -8.33 -14.08 -6.74
C SER A 374 -8.08 -15.57 -6.95
N LYS A 375 -8.98 -16.24 -7.68
CA LYS A 375 -8.77 -17.61 -8.13
C LYS A 375 -7.71 -17.74 -9.23
N GLN A 376 -7.24 -16.63 -9.77
CA GLN A 376 -6.22 -16.64 -10.81
C GLN A 376 -4.84 -16.85 -10.20
N LYS A 377 -4.34 -18.09 -10.33
CA LYS A 377 -2.98 -18.44 -9.96
C LYS A 377 -2.00 -17.74 -10.89
N PRO A 378 -0.98 -17.03 -10.36
CA PRO A 378 0.09 -16.51 -11.20
C PRO A 378 0.83 -17.66 -11.90
N SER A 379 1.14 -17.52 -13.21
CA SER A 379 1.77 -18.57 -14.01
C SER A 379 3.14 -19.05 -13.48
N TRP A 380 3.83 -18.16 -12.76
CA TRP A 380 5.14 -18.41 -12.15
C TRP A 380 5.05 -18.94 -10.71
N TRP A 381 3.83 -19.07 -10.13
CA TRP A 381 3.65 -19.60 -8.79
C TRP A 381 3.91 -21.11 -8.75
N PRO A 382 4.68 -21.63 -7.78
CA PRO A 382 4.95 -23.06 -7.70
C PRO A 382 3.68 -23.88 -7.49
N ASN A 383 3.72 -25.14 -7.97
CA ASN A 383 2.57 -26.06 -7.90
C ASN A 383 2.58 -26.92 -6.61
N ASN A 384 3.11 -26.41 -5.51
CA ASN A 384 3.42 -27.19 -4.33
C ASN A 384 2.36 -27.06 -3.25
N HIS A 385 1.11 -27.45 -3.54
CA HIS A 385 0.09 -27.59 -2.49
C HIS A 385 0.08 -28.96 -1.85
N LEU A 386 0.83 -29.89 -2.39
CA LEU A 386 0.82 -31.29 -2.00
C LEU A 386 1.94 -31.60 -1.03
#